data_f50f528fd724dc5e126cb95a5a45896f
#
_entry.id   f50f528fd724dc5e126cb95a5a45896f
#
_cell.length_a   1.000
_cell.length_b   1.000
_cell.length_c   1.000
_cell.angle_alpha   90.00
_cell.angle_beta   90.00
_cell.angle_gamma   90.00
#
_symmetry.space_group_name_H-M   'P 1'
#
loop_
_entity.id
_entity.type
_entity.pdbx_description
1 polymer ?
#
loop_
_entity_poly.entity_id
_entity_poly.type
_entity_poly.pdbx_seq_one_letter_code
_entity_poly.pdbx_strand_id
1 'polypeptide(L)'
;IQHVRSIFVLTHDSIGLGEDGPTHQPVEHLLSLRAIPNLAVYRPCDVVETAEAWACALEDAGRPSVLALSRQNLPQLRVEAAPENLVARGAYRLRRAAAPRRVVFLATGSEVAIACDAAAALEAEGIGCDVVSMPCWERFDAQPADYRAGLLPGDALIVSVEAGVTLGWERYTGSAGLRFG
;
A
#
# COMPACT_ATOMS: atom_id res chain seq x y z
N ILE A 1 -3.99 -13.00 18.85
CA ILE A 1 -4.21 -14.21 19.66
C ILE A 1 -5.47 -14.06 20.52
N GLN A 2 -5.67 -12.91 21.20
CA GLN A 2 -6.84 -12.71 22.07
C GLN A 2 -8.11 -12.26 21.32
N HIS A 3 -8.03 -12.00 20.02
CA HIS A 3 -9.14 -11.49 19.20
C HIS A 3 -9.82 -10.24 19.81
N VAL A 4 -9.03 -9.39 20.45
CA VAL A 4 -9.50 -8.14 21.04
C VAL A 4 -9.26 -7.00 20.07
N ARG A 5 -10.28 -6.19 19.82
CA ARG A 5 -10.15 -4.98 19.04
C ARG A 5 -9.30 -3.96 19.80
N SER A 6 -8.15 -3.62 19.23
CA SER A 6 -7.31 -2.52 19.66
C SER A 6 -6.81 -1.81 18.42
N ILE A 7 -6.83 -0.47 18.42
CA ILE A 7 -6.33 0.34 17.30
C ILE A 7 -5.09 1.06 17.77
N PHE A 8 -3.96 0.76 17.13
CA PHE A 8 -2.69 1.43 17.37
C PHE A 8 -2.44 2.44 16.26
N VAL A 9 -2.17 3.67 16.63
CA VAL A 9 -1.83 4.73 15.68
C VAL A 9 -0.37 5.08 15.89
N LEU A 10 0.44 4.78 14.90
CA LEU A 10 1.88 4.96 14.92
C LEU A 10 2.26 5.94 13.81
N THR A 11 2.91 7.04 14.16
CA THR A 11 3.49 7.98 13.21
C THR A 11 4.97 7.64 12.97
N HIS A 12 5.61 8.27 11.97
CA HIS A 12 6.98 7.96 11.54
C HIS A 12 7.06 6.56 10.95
N ASP A 13 6.20 6.30 9.94
CA ASP A 13 6.02 5.01 9.29
C ASP A 13 7.23 4.51 8.50
N SER A 14 8.13 5.43 8.12
CA SER A 14 9.29 5.14 7.25
C SER A 14 10.40 6.18 7.39
N ILE A 15 11.29 6.22 6.40
CA ILE A 15 12.45 7.10 6.33
C ILE A 15 12.13 8.54 5.88
N GLY A 16 10.86 8.90 5.70
CA GLY A 16 10.43 10.20 5.15
C GLY A 16 10.68 11.41 6.06
N LEU A 17 11.28 11.22 7.23
CA LEU A 17 11.69 12.27 8.15
C LEU A 17 13.22 12.29 8.28
N GLY A 18 13.86 13.43 8.03
CA GLY A 18 15.31 13.58 8.12
C GLY A 18 15.83 14.14 9.43
N GLU A 19 15.02 14.91 10.14
CA GLU A 19 15.47 15.74 11.27
C GLU A 19 15.86 14.94 12.51
N ASP A 20 15.07 13.91 12.85
CA ASP A 20 15.24 13.11 14.07
C ASP A 20 16.24 11.95 13.85
N GLY A 21 16.72 11.76 12.65
CA GLY A 21 17.71 10.75 12.29
C GLY A 21 17.20 9.31 12.40
N PRO A 22 18.10 8.32 12.45
CA PRO A 22 17.76 6.91 12.30
C PRO A 22 16.91 6.34 13.47
N THR A 23 16.83 7.03 14.60
CA THR A 23 15.99 6.61 15.73
C THR A 23 14.49 6.72 15.44
N HIS A 24 14.11 7.49 14.40
CA HIS A 24 12.72 7.72 13.98
C HIS A 24 12.48 7.31 12.53
N GLN A 25 13.36 6.50 11.97
CA GLN A 25 13.30 6.02 10.58
C GLN A 25 13.19 4.49 10.55
N PRO A 26 11.99 3.91 10.83
CA PRO A 26 11.82 2.47 10.81
C PRO A 26 11.97 1.92 9.39
N VAL A 27 12.63 0.76 9.27
CA VAL A 27 12.88 0.05 8.02
C VAL A 27 12.20 -1.32 8.03
N GLU A 28 12.36 -2.09 9.12
CA GLU A 28 11.85 -3.45 9.26
C GLU A 28 10.49 -3.52 9.96
N HIS A 29 10.01 -2.44 10.54
CA HIS A 29 8.84 -2.43 11.44
C HIS A 29 7.54 -2.82 10.72
N LEU A 30 7.31 -2.32 9.50
CA LEU A 30 6.12 -2.69 8.72
C LEU A 30 6.06 -4.19 8.46
N LEU A 31 7.18 -4.80 8.04
CA LEU A 31 7.23 -6.24 7.82
C LEU A 31 7.02 -7.01 9.12
N SER A 32 7.66 -6.58 10.22
CA SER A 32 7.51 -7.22 11.53
C SER A 32 6.07 -7.20 12.01
N LEU A 33 5.35 -6.10 11.81
CA LEU A 33 3.93 -5.98 12.14
C LEU A 33 3.07 -6.91 11.27
N ARG A 34 3.33 -6.96 9.95
CA ARG A 34 2.64 -7.87 9.01
C ARG A 34 2.90 -9.35 9.30
N ALA A 35 3.99 -9.68 9.97
CA ALA A 35 4.28 -11.04 10.41
C ALA A 35 3.47 -11.48 11.64
N ILE A 36 2.80 -10.56 12.34
CA ILE A 36 1.99 -10.86 13.53
C ILE A 36 0.64 -11.44 13.08
N PRO A 37 0.31 -12.68 13.45
CA PRO A 37 -0.97 -13.27 13.09
C PRO A 37 -2.16 -12.47 13.61
N ASN A 38 -3.20 -12.34 12.79
CA ASN A 38 -4.45 -11.65 13.12
C ASN A 38 -4.29 -10.15 13.42
N LEU A 39 -3.23 -9.50 12.92
CA LEU A 39 -3.06 -8.04 12.96
C LEU A 39 -3.35 -7.47 11.56
N ALA A 40 -4.17 -6.42 11.48
CA ALA A 40 -4.33 -5.66 10.26
C ALA A 40 -3.39 -4.45 10.27
N VAL A 41 -2.55 -4.33 9.25
CA VAL A 41 -1.60 -3.20 9.13
C VAL A 41 -2.03 -2.32 7.97
N TYR A 42 -2.44 -1.09 8.29
CA TYR A 42 -2.84 -0.08 7.32
C TYR A 42 -1.73 0.95 7.16
N ARG A 43 -1.29 1.19 5.94
CA ARG A 43 -0.34 2.24 5.58
C ARG A 43 -0.94 3.12 4.48
N PRO A 44 -1.79 4.09 4.84
CA PRO A 44 -2.51 4.93 3.88
C PRO A 44 -1.61 5.97 3.22
N CYS A 45 -1.92 6.31 1.96
CA CYS A 45 -1.15 7.26 1.14
C CYS A 45 -1.66 8.70 1.19
N ASP A 46 -2.89 8.92 1.67
CA ASP A 46 -3.51 10.24 1.74
C ASP A 46 -4.61 10.30 2.82
N VAL A 47 -5.27 11.46 2.94
CA VAL A 47 -6.31 11.67 3.95
C VAL A 47 -7.54 10.79 3.72
N VAL A 48 -7.89 10.50 2.47
CA VAL A 48 -9.05 9.66 2.14
C VAL A 48 -8.79 8.23 2.54
N GLU A 49 -7.62 7.66 2.16
CA GLU A 49 -7.23 6.33 2.62
C GLU A 49 -7.12 6.25 4.15
N THR A 50 -6.63 7.33 4.80
CA THR A 50 -6.57 7.37 6.27
C THR A 50 -7.96 7.28 6.88
N ALA A 51 -8.93 8.04 6.39
CA ALA A 51 -10.31 7.96 6.87
C ALA A 51 -10.95 6.58 6.63
N GLU A 52 -10.71 6.00 5.45
CA GLU A 52 -11.18 4.66 5.10
C GLU A 52 -10.52 3.56 5.96
N ALA A 53 -9.22 3.69 6.26
CA ALA A 53 -8.51 2.77 7.16
C ALA A 53 -9.07 2.84 8.59
N TRP A 54 -9.38 4.05 9.08
CA TRP A 54 -10.07 4.22 10.36
C TRP A 54 -11.43 3.53 10.39
N ALA A 55 -12.24 3.70 9.34
CA ALA A 55 -13.53 3.01 9.22
C ALA A 55 -13.34 1.49 9.29
N CYS A 56 -12.40 0.95 8.51
CA CYS A 56 -12.08 -0.47 8.52
C CYS A 56 -11.64 -0.98 9.91
N ALA A 57 -10.81 -0.22 10.63
CA ALA A 57 -10.32 -0.60 11.95
C ALA A 57 -11.42 -0.54 13.03
N LEU A 58 -12.35 0.40 12.90
CA LEU A 58 -13.50 0.52 13.80
C LEU A 58 -14.55 -0.56 13.58
N GLU A 59 -14.76 -0.97 12.32
CA GLU A 59 -15.74 -2.01 11.97
C GLU A 59 -15.23 -3.42 12.30
N ASP A 60 -13.90 -3.64 12.25
CA ASP A 60 -13.32 -4.96 12.51
C ASP A 60 -13.22 -5.24 14.02
N ALA A 61 -14.27 -5.86 14.57
CA ALA A 61 -14.34 -6.20 15.99
C ALA A 61 -13.48 -7.42 16.38
N GLY A 62 -13.01 -8.20 15.40
CA GLY A 62 -12.39 -9.52 15.62
C GLY A 62 -10.86 -9.51 15.70
N ARG A 63 -10.21 -8.36 15.43
CA ARG A 63 -8.75 -8.28 15.43
C ARG A 63 -8.24 -6.87 15.75
N PRO A 64 -7.00 -6.77 16.23
CA PRO A 64 -6.32 -5.50 16.38
C PRO A 64 -5.91 -4.93 15.01
N SER A 65 -5.75 -3.61 14.97
CA SER A 65 -5.32 -2.86 13.77
C SER A 65 -4.18 -1.90 14.13
N VAL A 66 -3.26 -1.72 13.19
CA VAL A 66 -2.23 -0.68 13.22
C VAL A 66 -2.46 0.26 12.05
N LEU A 67 -2.49 1.57 12.32
CA LEU A 67 -2.42 2.62 11.33
C LEU A 67 -0.99 3.18 11.37
N ALA A 68 -0.17 2.83 10.39
CA ALA A 68 1.18 3.35 10.20
C ALA A 68 1.10 4.61 9.34
N LEU A 69 1.26 5.77 9.99
CA LEU A 69 1.05 7.08 9.37
C LEU A 69 2.39 7.80 9.15
N SER A 70 2.47 8.55 8.05
CA SER A 70 3.63 9.39 7.76
C SER A 70 3.77 10.52 8.79
N ARG A 71 5.01 10.96 9.02
CA ARG A 71 5.30 12.20 9.76
C ARG A 71 5.18 13.42 8.86
N GLN A 72 5.64 13.28 7.61
CA GLN A 72 5.58 14.34 6.59
C GLN A 72 4.17 14.47 5.98
N ASN A 73 3.92 15.64 5.40
CA ASN A 73 2.72 15.85 4.61
C ASN A 73 2.79 15.07 3.30
N LEU A 74 1.69 14.43 2.93
CA LEU A 74 1.55 13.70 1.68
C LEU A 74 0.58 14.43 0.74
N PRO A 75 0.78 14.31 -0.58
CA PRO A 75 -0.16 14.86 -1.54
C PRO A 75 -1.49 14.10 -1.51
N GLN A 76 -2.59 14.79 -1.80
CA GLN A 76 -3.88 14.16 -2.02
C GLN A 76 -3.88 13.49 -3.40
N LEU A 77 -3.95 12.16 -3.42
CA LEU A 77 -3.91 11.37 -4.65
C LEU A 77 -5.31 10.96 -5.12
N ARG A 78 -6.22 10.68 -4.19
CA ARG A 78 -7.61 10.37 -4.48
C ARG A 78 -8.44 11.64 -4.44
N VAL A 79 -8.68 12.21 -5.61
CA VAL A 79 -9.48 13.43 -5.78
C VAL A 79 -10.94 13.15 -6.18
N GLU A 80 -11.22 11.93 -6.63
CA GLU A 80 -12.56 11.49 -6.99
C GLU A 80 -13.23 10.74 -5.84
N ALA A 81 -14.49 11.04 -5.58
CA ALA A 81 -15.26 10.32 -4.59
C ALA A 81 -15.58 8.90 -5.08
N ALA A 82 -15.34 7.91 -4.24
CA ALA A 82 -15.81 6.54 -4.45
C ALA A 82 -17.03 6.28 -3.57
N PRO A 83 -18.04 5.56 -4.08
CA PRO A 83 -19.22 5.22 -3.29
C PRO A 83 -18.92 4.17 -2.21
N GLU A 84 -17.81 3.46 -2.33
CA GLU A 84 -17.37 2.41 -1.42
C GLU A 84 -16.00 2.73 -0.80
N ASN A 85 -15.76 2.14 0.38
CA ASN A 85 -14.45 2.17 1.04
C ASN A 85 -13.48 1.27 0.27
N LEU A 86 -12.52 1.86 -0.48
CA LEU A 86 -11.58 1.11 -1.29
C LEU A 86 -10.48 0.46 -0.43
N VAL A 87 -10.14 1.03 0.71
CA VAL A 87 -9.19 0.44 1.67
C VAL A 87 -9.72 -0.89 2.23
N ALA A 88 -11.03 -1.07 2.28
CA ALA A 88 -11.65 -2.34 2.68
C ALA A 88 -11.27 -3.51 1.76
N ARG A 89 -10.87 -3.22 0.50
CA ARG A 89 -10.34 -4.20 -0.46
C ARG A 89 -8.89 -4.57 -0.20
N GLY A 90 -8.16 -3.78 0.59
CA GLY A 90 -6.74 -3.96 0.89
C GLY A 90 -5.79 -3.44 -0.18
N ALA A 91 -6.17 -3.52 -1.44
CA ALA A 91 -5.52 -2.88 -2.57
C ALA A 91 -6.55 -2.53 -3.64
N TYR A 92 -6.29 -1.48 -4.41
CA TYR A 92 -7.14 -1.06 -5.51
C TYR A 92 -6.33 -0.32 -6.57
N ARG A 93 -6.84 -0.28 -7.80
CA ARG A 93 -6.20 0.48 -8.87
C ARG A 93 -6.50 1.97 -8.70
N LEU A 94 -5.46 2.73 -8.34
CA LEU A 94 -5.52 4.18 -8.18
C LEU A 94 -5.46 4.88 -9.56
N ARG A 95 -4.58 4.42 -10.45
CA ARG A 95 -4.46 4.93 -11.82
C ARG A 95 -4.44 3.80 -12.81
N ARG A 96 -5.11 4.01 -13.93
CA ARG A 96 -5.13 3.08 -15.06
C ARG A 96 -4.16 3.57 -16.14
N ALA A 97 -3.44 2.64 -16.75
CA ALA A 97 -2.59 2.90 -17.89
C ALA A 97 -3.38 3.56 -19.06
N ALA A 98 -2.81 4.59 -19.65
CA ALA A 98 -3.34 5.26 -20.83
C ALA A 98 -3.05 4.47 -22.13
N ALA A 99 -1.96 3.69 -22.15
CA ALA A 99 -1.56 2.78 -23.23
C ALA A 99 -1.75 1.31 -22.79
N PRO A 100 -1.54 0.31 -23.70
CA PRO A 100 -1.55 -1.08 -23.29
C PRO A 100 -0.61 -1.33 -22.12
N ARG A 101 -1.17 -1.83 -21.02
CA ARG A 101 -0.44 -2.03 -19.76
C ARG A 101 0.75 -2.97 -19.92
N ARG A 102 1.92 -2.51 -19.53
CA ARG A 102 3.19 -3.26 -19.49
C ARG A 102 3.73 -3.40 -18.08
N VAL A 103 3.43 -2.41 -17.21
CA VAL A 103 3.92 -2.33 -15.84
C VAL A 103 2.75 -2.11 -14.89
N VAL A 104 2.83 -2.69 -13.71
CA VAL A 104 1.97 -2.37 -12.55
C VAL A 104 2.87 -1.96 -11.41
N PHE A 105 2.78 -0.70 -11.00
CA PHE A 105 3.37 -0.24 -9.75
C PHE A 105 2.45 -0.60 -8.59
N LEU A 106 3.00 -1.23 -7.57
CA LEU A 106 2.32 -1.64 -6.35
C LEU A 106 2.99 -0.93 -5.18
N ALA A 107 2.31 0.00 -4.55
CA ALA A 107 2.91 0.86 -3.53
C ALA A 107 2.00 1.07 -2.32
N THR A 108 2.58 1.50 -1.20
CA THR A 108 1.89 1.83 0.04
C THR A 108 2.32 3.20 0.55
N GLY A 109 1.48 3.84 1.33
CA GLY A 109 1.83 5.08 2.04
C GLY A 109 2.43 6.16 1.13
N SER A 110 3.48 6.80 1.60
CA SER A 110 4.18 7.90 0.90
C SER A 110 4.69 7.52 -0.49
N GLU A 111 5.02 6.26 -0.73
CA GLU A 111 5.60 5.81 -1.99
C GLU A 111 4.58 5.67 -3.12
N VAL A 112 3.27 5.74 -2.82
CA VAL A 112 2.23 5.76 -3.87
C VAL A 112 2.37 7.00 -4.77
N ALA A 113 2.73 8.16 -4.20
CA ALA A 113 3.00 9.36 -4.98
C ALA A 113 4.21 9.17 -5.92
N ILE A 114 5.29 8.57 -5.42
CA ILE A 114 6.49 8.25 -6.20
C ILE A 114 6.14 7.28 -7.35
N ALA A 115 5.32 6.26 -7.07
CA ALA A 115 4.84 5.32 -8.07
C ALA A 115 3.99 6.01 -9.16
N CYS A 116 3.19 7.01 -8.79
CA CYS A 116 2.43 7.81 -9.73
C CYS A 116 3.33 8.66 -10.65
N ASP A 117 4.39 9.25 -10.09
CA ASP A 117 5.34 10.05 -10.88
C ASP A 117 6.16 9.16 -11.81
N ALA A 118 6.62 7.99 -11.33
CA ALA A 118 7.32 7.00 -12.16
C ALA A 118 6.43 6.47 -13.30
N ALA A 119 5.16 6.19 -13.02
CA ALA A 119 4.20 5.77 -14.04
C ALA A 119 4.00 6.86 -15.10
N ALA A 120 3.86 8.14 -14.70
CA ALA A 120 3.72 9.25 -15.63
C ALA A 120 4.96 9.42 -16.54
N ALA A 121 6.16 9.25 -15.98
CA ALA A 121 7.40 9.31 -16.75
C ALA A 121 7.49 8.19 -17.79
N LEU A 122 7.15 6.95 -17.44
CA LEU A 122 7.15 5.82 -18.37
C LEU A 122 6.05 5.95 -19.44
N GLU A 123 4.88 6.46 -19.08
CA GLU A 123 3.80 6.70 -20.04
C GLU A 123 4.17 7.77 -21.08
N ALA A 124 4.97 8.77 -20.70
CA ALA A 124 5.53 9.74 -21.65
C ALA A 124 6.47 9.07 -22.68
N GLU A 125 7.03 7.93 -22.36
CA GLU A 125 7.84 7.08 -23.26
C GLU A 125 7.00 6.01 -23.99
N GLY A 126 5.67 6.02 -23.81
CA GLY A 126 4.75 5.07 -24.46
C GLY A 126 4.61 3.72 -23.73
N ILE A 127 5.07 3.61 -22.50
CA ILE A 127 4.97 2.39 -21.69
C ILE A 127 3.75 2.52 -20.76
N GLY A 128 2.69 1.77 -21.00
CA GLY A 128 1.48 1.80 -20.20
C GLY A 128 1.68 1.28 -18.78
N CYS A 129 1.33 2.08 -17.77
CA CYS A 129 1.54 1.79 -16.36
C CYS A 129 0.26 1.90 -15.53
N ASP A 130 -0.17 0.81 -14.89
CA ASP A 130 -1.15 0.91 -13.80
C ASP A 130 -0.44 1.28 -12.49
N VAL A 131 -1.11 2.04 -11.63
CA VAL A 131 -0.68 2.25 -10.25
C VAL A 131 -1.74 1.67 -9.32
N VAL A 132 -1.32 0.76 -8.46
CA VAL A 132 -2.14 0.11 -7.43
C VAL A 132 -1.68 0.59 -6.07
N SER A 133 -2.57 1.25 -5.33
CA SER A 133 -2.35 1.49 -3.90
C SER A 133 -2.73 0.23 -3.13
N MET A 134 -1.87 -0.18 -2.20
CA MET A 134 -2.04 -1.40 -1.39
C MET A 134 -1.95 -1.10 0.11
N PRO A 135 -2.87 -0.33 0.67
CA PRO A 135 -2.80 0.12 2.05
C PRO A 135 -2.85 -1.01 3.10
N CYS A 136 -3.34 -2.21 2.75
CA CYS A 136 -3.44 -3.31 3.72
C CYS A 136 -3.31 -4.69 3.05
N TRP A 137 -2.20 -5.39 3.31
CA TRP A 137 -1.93 -6.71 2.74
C TRP A 137 -2.95 -7.77 3.17
N GLU A 138 -3.30 -7.78 4.45
CA GLU A 138 -4.18 -8.81 5.03
C GLU A 138 -5.59 -8.76 4.44
N ARG A 139 -6.07 -7.55 4.11
CA ARG A 139 -7.35 -7.38 3.45
C ARG A 139 -7.29 -7.76 1.97
N PHE A 140 -6.18 -7.47 1.30
CA PHE A 140 -5.98 -7.87 -0.09
C PHE A 140 -5.87 -9.39 -0.23
N ASP A 141 -5.13 -10.05 0.65
CA ASP A 141 -4.99 -11.50 0.66
C ASP A 141 -6.34 -12.22 0.87
N ALA A 142 -7.25 -11.59 1.59
CA ALA A 142 -8.61 -12.11 1.80
C ALA A 142 -9.55 -11.90 0.59
N GLN A 143 -9.15 -11.14 -0.44
CA GLN A 143 -9.98 -10.93 -1.62
C GLN A 143 -10.08 -12.18 -2.49
N PRO A 144 -11.17 -12.33 -3.28
CA PRO A 144 -11.29 -13.37 -4.28
C PRO A 144 -10.11 -13.40 -5.26
N ALA A 145 -9.77 -14.59 -5.76
CA ALA A 145 -8.61 -14.78 -6.62
C ALA A 145 -8.70 -13.97 -7.94
N ASP A 146 -9.89 -13.84 -8.49
CA ASP A 146 -10.16 -13.05 -9.70
C ASP A 146 -9.93 -11.54 -9.47
N TYR A 147 -10.34 -11.02 -8.31
CA TYR A 147 -10.04 -9.63 -7.93
C TYR A 147 -8.53 -9.40 -7.86
N ARG A 148 -7.82 -10.28 -7.17
CA ARG A 148 -6.35 -10.18 -7.02
C ARG A 148 -5.65 -10.28 -8.36
N ALA A 149 -6.04 -11.23 -9.20
CA ALA A 149 -5.49 -11.39 -10.54
C ALA A 149 -5.80 -10.19 -11.47
N GLY A 150 -6.94 -9.53 -11.29
CA GLY A 150 -7.31 -8.31 -12.02
C GLY A 150 -6.41 -7.12 -11.71
N LEU A 151 -5.85 -7.05 -10.50
CA LEU A 151 -4.89 -6.03 -10.09
C LEU A 151 -3.44 -6.43 -10.41
N LEU A 152 -3.09 -7.70 -10.22
CA LEU A 152 -1.74 -8.23 -10.41
C LEU A 152 -1.74 -9.30 -11.51
N PRO A 153 -1.84 -8.88 -12.77
CA PRO A 153 -1.93 -9.82 -13.89
C PRO A 153 -0.57 -10.44 -14.20
N GLY A 154 -0.58 -11.67 -14.70
CA GLY A 154 0.63 -12.40 -15.07
C GLY A 154 1.32 -11.94 -16.35
N ASP A 155 0.72 -11.01 -17.10
CA ASP A 155 1.21 -10.50 -18.39
C ASP A 155 1.90 -9.13 -18.29
N ALA A 156 2.05 -8.59 -17.08
CA ALA A 156 2.71 -7.31 -16.80
C ALA A 156 3.87 -7.48 -15.80
N LEU A 157 4.86 -6.61 -15.90
CA LEU A 157 5.91 -6.50 -14.90
C LEU A 157 5.31 -5.86 -13.64
N ILE A 158 5.35 -6.55 -12.52
CA ILE A 158 4.92 -6.00 -11.22
C ILE A 158 6.13 -5.41 -10.50
N VAL A 159 6.00 -4.16 -10.06
CA VAL A 159 7.05 -3.40 -9.38
C VAL A 159 6.53 -2.92 -8.04
N SER A 160 7.08 -3.40 -6.93
CA SER A 160 6.72 -2.86 -5.61
C SER A 160 7.62 -1.70 -5.20
N VAL A 161 7.01 -0.71 -4.53
CA VAL A 161 7.70 0.48 -4.02
C VAL A 161 7.18 0.76 -2.60
N GLU A 162 8.03 0.54 -1.61
CA GLU A 162 7.72 0.80 -0.20
C GLU A 162 9.01 1.08 0.57
N ALA A 163 9.12 2.21 1.23
CA ALA A 163 10.29 2.53 2.05
C ALA A 163 10.38 1.58 3.27
N GLY A 164 11.16 0.53 3.13
CA GLY A 164 11.31 -0.55 4.09
C GLY A 164 11.99 -1.78 3.48
N VAL A 165 12.13 -2.85 4.26
CA VAL A 165 12.68 -4.10 3.74
C VAL A 165 11.76 -4.71 2.69
N THR A 166 12.34 -5.20 1.60
CA THR A 166 11.59 -5.76 0.46
C THR A 166 11.06 -7.17 0.68
N LEU A 167 11.46 -7.82 1.76
CA LEU A 167 11.02 -9.19 2.10
C LEU A 167 9.50 -9.26 2.23
N GLY A 168 8.90 -10.29 1.63
CA GLY A 168 7.44 -10.49 1.60
C GLY A 168 6.75 -9.93 0.36
N TRP A 169 7.35 -8.95 -0.32
CA TRP A 169 6.79 -8.38 -1.55
C TRP A 169 6.82 -9.37 -2.73
N GLU A 170 7.71 -10.37 -2.69
CA GLU A 170 7.77 -11.44 -3.71
C GLU A 170 6.45 -12.21 -3.86
N ARG A 171 5.61 -12.23 -2.84
CA ARG A 171 4.26 -12.83 -2.88
C ARG A 171 3.37 -12.18 -3.94
N TYR A 172 3.59 -10.90 -4.20
CA TYR A 172 2.80 -10.08 -5.11
C TYR A 172 3.51 -9.80 -6.42
N THR A 173 4.84 -9.58 -6.36
CA THR A 173 5.64 -9.26 -7.54
C THR A 173 6.05 -10.51 -8.34
N GLY A 174 6.01 -11.67 -7.71
CA GLY A 174 6.55 -12.89 -8.29
C GLY A 174 8.09 -12.87 -8.46
N SER A 175 8.63 -13.91 -9.08
CA SER A 175 10.09 -14.05 -9.27
C SER A 175 10.68 -13.08 -10.30
N ALA A 176 9.88 -12.66 -11.28
CA ALA A 176 10.30 -11.75 -12.35
C ALA A 176 10.10 -10.27 -11.99
N GLY A 177 9.34 -9.96 -10.92
CA GLY A 177 9.04 -8.59 -10.53
C GLY A 177 10.19 -7.90 -9.82
N LEU A 178 10.13 -6.56 -9.80
CA LEU A 178 11.11 -5.71 -9.14
C LEU A 178 10.59 -5.24 -7.79
N ARG A 179 11.48 -4.98 -6.86
CA ARG A 179 11.16 -4.54 -5.49
C ARG A 179 12.12 -3.45 -5.08
N PHE A 180 11.57 -2.27 -4.79
CA PHE A 180 12.30 -1.11 -4.27
C PHE A 180 11.85 -0.87 -2.82
N GLY A 181 12.86 -0.83 -1.93
CA GLY A 181 12.68 -0.61 -0.51
C GLY A 181 13.72 0.33 0.07
#